data_e504d4a5b36db291928666f521d002cf
#
_entry.id   e504d4a5b36db291928666f521d002cf
#
_cell.length_a   1.000
_cell.length_b   1.000
_cell.length_c   1.000
_cell.angle_alpha   90.00
_cell.angle_beta   90.00
_cell.angle_gamma   90.00
#
_symmetry.space_group_name_H-M   'P 1'
#
loop_
_entity.id
_entity.type
_entity.pdbx_description
1 polymer ?
#
loop_
_entity_poly.entity_id
_entity_poly.type
_entity_poly.pdbx_seq_one_letter_code
_entity_poly.pdbx_strand_id
1 'polypeptide(L)'
;MTILLGPNGAGKSTTIKSITNLLQYKGDIKINGVANSSLDAKKGFGYIPEAPVLYDLLTIDEHVEFIGKAYRCENYRALADEYIALFKLEDKRKKAVRELSKGMKQKVSMLLALIISPKTLLVDEPMVGLDPASIEETLQLFVRLKQQGVAILISTHIIDVIEAIWDSAYIMDHGRIVAHVRKEELKDKSIKEIFFASVEGDEHEHTV
;
A
#
# COMPACT_ATOMS: atom_id res chain seq x y z
N MET A 1 -8.48 -3.95 -7.53
CA MET A 1 -7.82 -2.96 -6.64
C MET A 1 -8.86 -2.35 -5.73
N THR A 2 -8.62 -2.43 -4.43
CA THR A 2 -9.54 -1.94 -3.40
C THR A 2 -8.90 -0.76 -2.68
N ILE A 3 -9.70 0.28 -2.42
CA ILE A 3 -9.24 1.46 -1.70
C ILE A 3 -9.89 1.49 -0.32
N LEU A 4 -9.11 1.78 0.71
CA LEU A 4 -9.57 2.13 2.04
C LEU A 4 -9.47 3.65 2.18
N LEU A 5 -10.58 4.33 1.99
CA LEU A 5 -10.70 5.78 1.96
C LEU A 5 -11.19 6.30 3.31
N GLY A 6 -10.71 7.43 3.75
CA GLY A 6 -11.18 8.05 5.00
C GLY A 6 -10.32 9.24 5.42
N PRO A 7 -10.83 10.12 6.28
CA PRO A 7 -10.05 11.24 6.80
C PRO A 7 -8.86 10.78 7.65
N ASN A 8 -8.00 11.71 8.01
CA ASN A 8 -6.93 11.44 8.96
C ASN A 8 -7.52 11.06 10.32
N GLY A 9 -6.98 9.99 10.94
CA GLY A 9 -7.53 9.47 12.20
C GLY A 9 -8.68 8.47 12.05
N ALA A 10 -9.24 8.24 10.85
CA ALA A 10 -10.34 7.30 10.63
C ALA A 10 -10.00 5.82 10.98
N GLY A 11 -8.71 5.48 11.16
CA GLY A 11 -8.29 4.12 11.51
C GLY A 11 -7.69 3.31 10.35
N LYS A 12 -7.48 3.91 9.17
CA LYS A 12 -6.96 3.23 7.96
C LYS A 12 -5.63 2.49 8.22
N SER A 13 -4.62 3.20 8.71
CA SER A 13 -3.30 2.60 9.01
C SER A 13 -3.37 1.56 10.12
N THR A 14 -4.23 1.76 11.13
CA THR A 14 -4.50 0.77 12.18
C THR A 14 -5.06 -0.52 11.58
N THR A 15 -6.01 -0.41 10.66
CA THR A 15 -6.60 -1.54 9.94
C THR A 15 -5.54 -2.29 9.13
N ILE A 16 -4.75 -1.59 8.30
CA ILE A 16 -3.68 -2.22 7.52
C ILE A 16 -2.64 -2.89 8.41
N LYS A 17 -2.20 -2.22 9.49
CA LYS A 17 -1.26 -2.80 10.45
C LYS A 17 -1.82 -4.01 11.19
N SER A 18 -3.14 -4.07 11.43
CA SER A 18 -3.81 -5.27 11.97
C SER A 18 -3.84 -6.39 10.93
N ILE A 19 -4.15 -6.08 9.66
CA ILE A 19 -4.11 -7.05 8.56
C ILE A 19 -2.71 -7.64 8.39
N THR A 20 -1.65 -6.84 8.48
CA THR A 20 -0.26 -7.30 8.40
C THR A 20 0.25 -7.99 9.67
N ASN A 21 -0.58 -8.10 10.70
CA ASN A 21 -0.23 -8.63 12.03
C ASN A 21 0.91 -7.87 12.73
N LEU A 22 1.00 -6.56 12.48
CA LEU A 22 1.91 -5.64 13.19
C LEU A 22 1.28 -5.04 14.44
N LEU A 23 -0.05 -5.08 14.55
CA LEU A 23 -0.81 -4.68 15.73
C LEU A 23 -1.65 -5.85 16.23
N GLN A 24 -1.83 -5.90 17.55
CA GLN A 24 -2.77 -6.85 18.16
C GLN A 24 -4.20 -6.42 17.86
N TYR A 25 -5.05 -7.38 17.58
CA TYR A 25 -6.46 -7.18 17.28
C TYR A 25 -7.31 -8.31 17.89
N LYS A 26 -8.62 -8.14 17.93
CA LYS A 26 -9.58 -9.18 18.29
C LYS A 26 -10.31 -9.64 17.04
N GLY A 27 -10.49 -10.95 16.88
CA GLY A 27 -11.14 -11.56 15.72
C GLY A 27 -10.16 -12.33 14.83
N ASP A 28 -10.61 -12.72 13.64
CA ASP A 28 -9.85 -13.52 12.68
C ASP A 28 -9.60 -12.73 11.40
N ILE A 29 -8.36 -12.67 10.98
CA ILE A 29 -7.95 -12.10 9.69
C ILE A 29 -7.25 -13.16 8.86
N LYS A 30 -7.67 -13.31 7.61
CA LYS A 30 -7.06 -14.23 6.64
C LYS A 30 -6.55 -13.47 5.43
N ILE A 31 -5.35 -13.82 4.98
CA ILE A 31 -4.76 -13.35 3.71
C ILE A 31 -4.57 -14.57 2.82
N ASN A 32 -5.09 -14.54 1.60
CA ASN A 32 -5.06 -15.67 0.67
C ASN A 32 -5.61 -16.98 1.29
N GLY A 33 -6.63 -16.86 2.15
CA GLY A 33 -7.30 -18.01 2.79
C GLY A 33 -6.64 -18.55 4.05
N VAL A 34 -5.44 -18.06 4.43
CA VAL A 34 -4.71 -18.51 5.63
C VAL A 34 -4.61 -17.40 6.69
N ALA A 35 -4.49 -17.77 7.95
CA ALA A 35 -4.38 -16.80 9.05
C ALA A 35 -3.21 -15.85 8.83
N ASN A 36 -3.43 -14.54 8.99
CA ASN A 36 -2.43 -13.50 8.74
C ASN A 36 -1.17 -13.61 9.63
N SER A 37 -1.27 -14.28 10.77
CA SER A 37 -0.15 -14.57 11.67
C SER A 37 0.77 -15.70 11.17
N SER A 38 0.33 -16.50 10.19
CA SER A 38 1.09 -17.64 9.67
C SER A 38 2.26 -17.20 8.79
N LEU A 39 3.29 -18.03 8.70
CA LEU A 39 4.43 -17.81 7.80
C LEU A 39 4.00 -17.83 6.33
N ASP A 40 3.02 -18.64 5.98
CA ASP A 40 2.51 -18.72 4.61
C ASP A 40 1.79 -17.45 4.19
N ALA A 41 1.01 -16.84 5.09
CA ALA A 41 0.44 -15.52 4.85
C ALA A 41 1.55 -14.49 4.62
N LYS A 42 2.54 -14.44 5.51
CA LYS A 42 3.65 -13.47 5.43
C LYS A 42 4.47 -13.58 4.15
N LYS A 43 4.60 -14.77 3.58
CA LYS A 43 5.24 -14.97 2.27
C LYS A 43 4.35 -14.55 1.10
N GLY A 44 3.04 -14.49 1.30
CA GLY A 44 2.06 -14.24 0.25
C GLY A 44 1.68 -12.77 0.06
N PHE A 45 2.09 -11.87 0.97
CA PHE A 45 1.78 -10.44 0.83
C PHE A 45 3.03 -9.56 0.93
N GLY A 46 3.02 -8.46 0.17
CA GLY A 46 3.92 -7.33 0.34
C GLY A 46 3.24 -6.22 1.14
N TYR A 47 4.01 -5.49 1.94
CA TYR A 47 3.52 -4.33 2.68
C TYR A 47 4.38 -3.11 2.41
N ILE A 48 3.73 -2.02 2.00
CA ILE A 48 4.34 -0.72 1.79
C ILE A 48 3.77 0.22 2.86
N PRO A 49 4.55 0.56 3.90
CA PRO A 49 4.11 1.49 4.95
C PRO A 49 4.13 2.94 4.47
N GLU A 50 3.37 3.82 5.11
CA GLU A 50 3.38 5.27 4.92
C GLU A 50 4.79 5.84 5.11
N ALA A 51 5.46 5.48 6.19
CA ALA A 51 6.84 5.83 6.46
C ALA A 51 7.74 4.61 6.21
N PRO A 52 8.71 4.68 5.29
CA PRO A 52 9.63 3.58 5.01
C PRO A 52 10.40 3.13 6.26
N VAL A 53 10.36 1.84 6.56
CA VAL A 53 11.12 1.23 7.66
C VAL A 53 12.33 0.52 7.04
N LEU A 54 13.45 1.22 6.98
CA LEU A 54 14.69 0.78 6.34
C LEU A 54 15.86 0.87 7.33
N TYR A 55 16.89 0.07 7.11
CA TYR A 55 18.12 0.15 7.90
C TYR A 55 19.02 1.26 7.35
N ASP A 56 19.24 2.30 8.11
CA ASP A 56 19.93 3.51 7.69
C ASP A 56 21.34 3.27 7.13
N LEU A 57 22.06 2.29 7.64
CA LEU A 57 23.45 1.99 7.27
C LEU A 57 23.56 1.01 6.09
N LEU A 58 22.50 0.30 5.73
CA LEU A 58 22.50 -0.61 4.59
C LEU A 58 22.28 0.17 3.28
N THR A 59 22.93 -0.29 2.23
CA THR A 59 22.70 0.12 0.85
C THR A 59 21.41 -0.48 0.29
N ILE A 60 20.97 0.01 -0.88
CA ILE A 60 19.82 -0.61 -1.58
C ILE A 60 20.10 -2.08 -1.91
N ASP A 61 21.30 -2.38 -2.44
CA ASP A 61 21.68 -3.76 -2.79
C ASP A 61 21.71 -4.68 -1.57
N GLU A 62 22.19 -4.20 -0.42
CA GLU A 62 22.19 -4.98 0.83
C GLU A 62 20.77 -5.22 1.36
N HIS A 63 19.85 -4.26 1.23
CA HIS A 63 18.44 -4.47 1.55
C HIS A 63 17.81 -5.53 0.63
N VAL A 64 18.07 -5.45 -0.67
CA VAL A 64 17.60 -6.44 -1.65
C VAL A 64 18.10 -7.85 -1.29
N GLU A 65 19.38 -7.97 -0.98
CA GLU A 65 19.97 -9.24 -0.57
C GLU A 65 19.35 -9.76 0.73
N PHE A 66 19.17 -8.89 1.72
CA PHE A 66 18.57 -9.23 3.02
C PHE A 66 17.14 -9.76 2.86
N ILE A 67 16.27 -9.00 2.16
CA ILE A 67 14.87 -9.39 1.96
C ILE A 67 14.76 -10.63 1.08
N GLY A 68 15.50 -10.68 -0.04
CA GLY A 68 15.49 -11.81 -0.96
C GLY A 68 15.83 -13.12 -0.27
N LYS A 69 16.86 -13.12 0.59
CA LYS A 69 17.25 -14.27 1.39
C LYS A 69 16.28 -14.61 2.51
N ALA A 70 15.77 -13.59 3.23
CA ALA A 70 14.82 -13.78 4.32
C ALA A 70 13.53 -14.45 3.83
N TYR A 71 13.03 -14.07 2.67
CA TYR A 71 11.84 -14.64 2.05
C TYR A 71 12.13 -15.88 1.18
N ARG A 72 13.42 -16.24 0.98
CA ARG A 72 13.87 -17.36 0.12
C ARG A 72 13.35 -17.23 -1.32
N CYS A 73 13.38 -16.02 -1.86
CA CYS A 73 12.95 -15.74 -3.22
C CYS A 73 14.07 -16.13 -4.21
N GLU A 74 13.78 -16.93 -5.23
CA GLU A 74 14.80 -17.39 -6.20
C GLU A 74 15.21 -16.26 -7.16
N ASN A 75 14.25 -15.48 -7.66
CA ASN A 75 14.46 -14.47 -8.72
C ASN A 75 14.57 -13.03 -8.19
N TYR A 76 14.79 -12.82 -6.90
CA TYR A 76 14.74 -11.49 -6.31
C TYR A 76 15.72 -10.48 -6.94
N ARG A 77 16.90 -10.95 -7.41
CA ARG A 77 17.90 -10.07 -8.03
C ARG A 77 17.43 -9.53 -9.38
N ALA A 78 16.88 -10.37 -10.24
CA ALA A 78 16.35 -9.96 -11.53
C ALA A 78 15.16 -8.97 -11.35
N LEU A 79 14.25 -9.27 -10.41
CA LEU A 79 13.16 -8.36 -10.05
C LEU A 79 13.68 -7.04 -9.47
N ALA A 80 14.72 -7.09 -8.63
CA ALA A 80 15.33 -5.88 -8.09
C ALA A 80 15.92 -5.01 -9.20
N ASP A 81 16.60 -5.60 -10.17
CA ASP A 81 17.17 -4.85 -11.31
C ASP A 81 16.04 -4.17 -12.12
N GLU A 82 14.92 -4.87 -12.36
CA GLU A 82 13.75 -4.29 -13.03
C GLU A 82 13.16 -3.11 -12.25
N TYR A 83 12.91 -3.26 -10.94
CA TYR A 83 12.33 -2.18 -10.14
C TYR A 83 13.31 -1.05 -9.85
N ILE A 84 14.61 -1.31 -9.73
CA ILE A 84 15.64 -0.28 -9.61
C ILE A 84 15.65 0.60 -10.85
N ALA A 85 15.59 0.00 -12.05
CA ALA A 85 15.51 0.74 -13.31
C ALA A 85 14.19 1.54 -13.40
N LEU A 86 13.05 0.91 -13.06
CA LEU A 86 11.74 1.57 -13.05
C LEU A 86 11.73 2.81 -12.16
N PHE A 87 12.33 2.73 -10.97
CA PHE A 87 12.37 3.81 -9.98
C PHE A 87 13.54 4.78 -10.19
N LYS A 88 14.39 4.56 -11.20
CA LYS A 88 15.57 5.40 -11.52
C LYS A 88 16.53 5.48 -10.34
N LEU A 89 16.87 4.33 -9.75
CA LEU A 89 17.75 4.21 -8.58
C LEU A 89 19.10 3.57 -8.90
N GLU A 90 19.46 3.38 -10.17
CA GLU A 90 20.65 2.64 -10.60
C GLU A 90 21.95 3.24 -10.03
N ASP A 91 22.07 4.55 -10.06
CA ASP A 91 23.22 5.30 -9.56
C ASP A 91 23.26 5.41 -8.03
N LYS A 92 22.21 4.95 -7.35
CA LYS A 92 22.06 4.98 -5.89
C LYS A 92 22.21 3.61 -5.23
N ARG A 93 22.34 2.52 -6.00
CA ARG A 93 22.34 1.14 -5.48
C ARG A 93 23.30 0.92 -4.31
N LYS A 94 24.49 1.53 -4.37
CA LYS A 94 25.56 1.40 -3.38
C LYS A 94 25.58 2.49 -2.32
N LYS A 95 24.59 3.41 -2.34
CA LYS A 95 24.45 4.44 -1.30
C LYS A 95 23.73 3.87 -0.09
N ALA A 96 24.19 4.25 1.09
CA ALA A 96 23.48 3.94 2.33
C ALA A 96 22.12 4.66 2.36
N VAL A 97 21.10 4.01 2.89
CA VAL A 97 19.72 4.54 2.88
C VAL A 97 19.61 5.90 3.56
N ARG A 98 20.43 6.18 4.59
CA ARG A 98 20.48 7.50 5.23
C ARG A 98 20.81 8.65 4.27
N GLU A 99 21.48 8.36 3.14
CA GLU A 99 21.89 9.35 2.13
C GLU A 99 20.79 9.61 1.08
N LEU A 100 19.70 8.84 1.12
CA LEU A 100 18.59 8.94 0.17
C LEU A 100 17.57 9.99 0.63
N SER A 101 16.95 10.67 -0.35
CA SER A 101 15.80 11.52 -0.08
C SER A 101 14.59 10.73 0.42
N LYS A 102 13.59 11.39 1.02
CA LYS A 102 12.36 10.76 1.48
C LYS A 102 11.66 9.98 0.36
N GLY A 103 11.52 10.59 -0.83
CA GLY A 103 10.92 9.93 -1.99
C GLY A 103 11.71 8.72 -2.48
N MET A 104 13.06 8.79 -2.48
CA MET A 104 13.89 7.61 -2.80
C MET A 104 13.72 6.50 -1.78
N LYS A 105 13.64 6.81 -0.49
CA LYS A 105 13.36 5.82 0.57
C LYS A 105 12.00 5.15 0.35
N GLN A 106 10.98 5.90 -0.07
CA GLN A 106 9.68 5.34 -0.40
C GLN A 106 9.76 4.38 -1.60
N LYS A 107 10.48 4.76 -2.66
CA LYS A 107 10.74 3.89 -3.82
C LYS A 107 11.49 2.61 -3.43
N VAL A 108 12.48 2.69 -2.53
CA VAL A 108 13.17 1.51 -1.98
C VAL A 108 12.20 0.64 -1.18
N SER A 109 11.33 1.22 -0.35
CA SER A 109 10.32 0.46 0.40
C SER A 109 9.36 -0.30 -0.55
N MET A 110 8.93 0.34 -1.64
CA MET A 110 8.12 -0.31 -2.68
C MET A 110 8.88 -1.47 -3.35
N LEU A 111 10.12 -1.22 -3.78
CA LEU A 111 10.99 -2.23 -4.37
C LEU A 111 11.09 -3.47 -3.48
N LEU A 112 11.36 -3.30 -2.18
CA LEU A 112 11.51 -4.41 -1.24
C LEU A 112 10.21 -5.20 -1.03
N ALA A 113 9.06 -4.54 -1.07
CA ALA A 113 7.76 -5.20 -1.01
C ALA A 113 7.42 -5.98 -2.28
N LEU A 114 8.01 -5.62 -3.43
CA LEU A 114 7.70 -6.21 -4.73
C LEU A 114 8.64 -7.35 -5.14
N ILE A 115 9.91 -7.33 -4.71
CA ILE A 115 10.88 -8.39 -5.06
C ILE A 115 10.51 -9.77 -4.53
N ILE A 116 9.58 -9.85 -3.58
CA ILE A 116 9.06 -11.11 -3.05
C ILE A 116 7.92 -11.69 -3.90
N SER A 117 7.55 -11.03 -5.01
CA SER A 117 6.45 -11.44 -5.91
C SER A 117 5.14 -11.70 -5.17
N PRO A 118 4.60 -10.73 -4.42
CA PRO A 118 3.45 -10.94 -3.56
C PRO A 118 2.17 -11.20 -4.39
N LYS A 119 1.29 -12.08 -3.89
CA LYS A 119 -0.07 -12.24 -4.43
C LYS A 119 -1.02 -11.15 -3.95
N THR A 120 -0.71 -10.56 -2.80
CA THR A 120 -1.48 -9.46 -2.19
C THR A 120 -0.53 -8.33 -1.84
N LEU A 121 -0.87 -7.10 -2.18
CA LEU A 121 -0.11 -5.90 -1.82
C LEU A 121 -0.96 -5.01 -0.91
N LEU A 122 -0.44 -4.74 0.27
CA LEU A 122 -1.04 -3.85 1.26
C LEU A 122 -0.24 -2.56 1.29
N VAL A 123 -0.91 -1.43 1.08
CA VAL A 123 -0.24 -0.15 0.84
C VAL A 123 -0.86 0.93 1.70
N ASP A 124 -0.06 1.53 2.56
CA ASP A 124 -0.51 2.55 3.49
C ASP A 124 0.01 3.92 3.05
N GLU A 125 -0.91 4.80 2.57
CA GLU A 125 -0.64 6.18 2.15
C GLU A 125 0.59 6.33 1.22
N PRO A 126 0.68 5.61 0.09
CA PRO A 126 1.92 5.46 -0.68
C PRO A 126 2.41 6.74 -1.37
N MET A 127 1.54 7.75 -1.50
CA MET A 127 1.83 8.98 -2.27
C MET A 127 2.47 10.07 -1.42
N VAL A 128 2.50 9.89 -0.11
CA VAL A 128 3.01 10.90 0.83
C VAL A 128 4.52 11.10 0.62
N GLY A 129 4.89 12.33 0.22
CA GLY A 129 6.28 12.74 0.02
C GLY A 129 6.88 12.39 -1.34
N LEU A 130 6.06 11.91 -2.28
CA LEU A 130 6.43 11.77 -3.69
C LEU A 130 6.13 13.06 -4.46
N ASP A 131 6.94 13.32 -5.48
CA ASP A 131 6.67 14.35 -6.48
C ASP A 131 5.58 13.88 -7.47
N PRO A 132 4.92 14.79 -8.22
CA PRO A 132 3.82 14.42 -9.12
C PRO A 132 4.18 13.35 -10.16
N ALA A 133 5.39 13.39 -10.71
CA ALA A 133 5.84 12.39 -11.69
C ALA A 133 6.00 11.01 -11.04
N SER A 134 6.54 10.96 -9.82
CA SER A 134 6.68 9.72 -9.05
C SER A 134 5.32 9.16 -8.61
N ILE A 135 4.31 10.01 -8.34
CA ILE A 135 2.93 9.58 -8.08
C ILE A 135 2.39 8.87 -9.31
N GLU A 136 2.49 9.47 -10.49
CA GLU A 136 2.00 8.88 -11.74
C GLU A 136 2.70 7.55 -12.06
N GLU A 137 4.04 7.48 -11.93
CA GLU A 137 4.80 6.23 -12.09
C GLU A 137 4.31 5.13 -11.12
N THR A 138 3.99 5.50 -9.87
CA THR A 138 3.50 4.57 -8.85
C THR A 138 2.09 4.06 -9.18
N LEU A 139 1.19 4.94 -9.64
CA LEU A 139 -0.16 4.54 -10.05
C LEU A 139 -0.13 3.59 -11.24
N GLN A 140 0.70 3.87 -12.24
CA GLN A 140 0.90 2.99 -13.39
C GLN A 140 1.47 1.63 -12.99
N LEU A 141 2.38 1.60 -12.01
CA LEU A 141 2.89 0.35 -11.44
C LEU A 141 1.77 -0.47 -10.79
N PHE A 142 0.92 0.15 -9.97
CA PHE A 142 -0.20 -0.56 -9.33
C PHE A 142 -1.21 -1.09 -10.36
N VAL A 143 -1.51 -0.33 -11.43
CA VAL A 143 -2.35 -0.82 -12.53
C VAL A 143 -1.72 -2.04 -13.19
N ARG A 144 -0.42 -2.03 -13.47
CA ARG A 144 0.30 -3.15 -14.06
C ARG A 144 0.29 -4.38 -13.16
N LEU A 145 0.55 -4.22 -11.87
CA LEU A 145 0.49 -5.31 -10.88
C LEU A 145 -0.92 -5.91 -10.79
N LYS A 146 -1.97 -5.07 -10.80
CA LYS A 146 -3.36 -5.52 -10.87
C LYS A 146 -3.62 -6.37 -12.11
N GLN A 147 -3.15 -5.95 -13.28
CA GLN A 147 -3.29 -6.70 -14.54
C GLN A 147 -2.57 -8.06 -14.48
N GLN A 148 -1.50 -8.16 -13.70
CA GLN A 148 -0.79 -9.40 -13.42
C GLN A 148 -1.49 -10.29 -12.37
N GLY A 149 -2.65 -9.89 -11.86
CA GLY A 149 -3.45 -10.65 -10.91
C GLY A 149 -3.11 -10.41 -9.43
N VAL A 150 -2.30 -9.40 -9.12
CA VAL A 150 -2.00 -9.02 -7.73
C VAL A 150 -3.24 -8.34 -7.12
N ALA A 151 -3.72 -8.84 -5.99
CA ALA A 151 -4.76 -8.18 -5.20
C ALA A 151 -4.13 -6.99 -4.44
N ILE A 152 -4.66 -5.78 -4.63
CA ILE A 152 -4.07 -4.58 -4.02
C ILE A 152 -5.11 -3.88 -3.15
N LEU A 153 -4.73 -3.59 -1.88
CA LEU A 153 -5.45 -2.75 -0.95
C LEU A 153 -4.61 -1.51 -0.66
N ILE A 154 -5.12 -0.33 -0.98
CA ILE A 154 -4.45 0.96 -0.75
C ILE A 154 -5.27 1.79 0.23
N SER A 155 -4.66 2.24 1.33
CA SER A 155 -5.24 3.30 2.16
C SER A 155 -4.86 4.66 1.61
N THR A 156 -5.79 5.60 1.60
CA THR A 156 -5.51 6.99 1.28
C THR A 156 -6.61 7.92 1.78
N HIS A 157 -6.26 9.20 1.93
CA HIS A 157 -7.21 10.29 2.15
C HIS A 157 -7.31 11.21 0.90
N ILE A 158 -6.53 10.94 -0.16
CA ILE A 158 -6.46 11.75 -1.38
C ILE A 158 -7.28 11.09 -2.47
N ILE A 159 -8.54 11.52 -2.62
CA ILE A 159 -9.51 10.92 -3.54
C ILE A 159 -9.09 11.10 -5.00
N ASP A 160 -8.65 12.31 -5.36
CA ASP A 160 -8.36 12.68 -6.75
C ASP A 160 -7.25 11.79 -7.37
N VAL A 161 -6.31 11.31 -6.55
CA VAL A 161 -5.20 10.47 -7.00
C VAL A 161 -5.64 9.07 -7.40
N ILE A 162 -6.67 8.52 -6.72
CA ILE A 162 -7.10 7.13 -6.92
C ILE A 162 -8.27 6.98 -7.89
N GLU A 163 -8.88 8.08 -8.33
CA GLU A 163 -10.12 8.05 -9.10
C GLU A 163 -10.02 7.23 -10.39
N ALA A 164 -8.84 7.20 -11.01
CA ALA A 164 -8.61 6.47 -12.25
C ALA A 164 -8.42 4.93 -12.05
N ILE A 165 -7.96 4.48 -10.87
CA ILE A 165 -7.37 3.13 -10.73
C ILE A 165 -8.15 2.14 -9.86
N TRP A 166 -9.18 2.57 -9.11
CA TRP A 166 -9.91 1.72 -8.18
C TRP A 166 -11.02 0.87 -8.84
N ASP A 167 -11.37 -0.25 -8.22
CA ASP A 167 -12.51 -1.10 -8.57
C ASP A 167 -13.57 -1.10 -7.47
N SER A 168 -13.14 -1.12 -6.21
CA SER A 168 -14.02 -1.01 -5.04
C SER A 168 -13.38 -0.10 -3.99
N ALA A 169 -14.20 0.55 -3.19
CA ALA A 169 -13.77 1.41 -2.11
C ALA A 169 -14.57 1.14 -0.85
N TYR A 170 -13.86 1.03 0.27
CA TYR A 170 -14.43 1.08 1.60
C TYR A 170 -14.18 2.46 2.18
N ILE A 171 -15.22 3.16 2.59
CA ILE A 171 -15.12 4.45 3.26
C ILE A 171 -15.12 4.18 4.75
N MET A 172 -14.08 4.69 5.41
CA MET A 172 -13.87 4.51 6.84
C MET A 172 -13.91 5.84 7.56
N ASP A 173 -14.68 5.88 8.65
CA ASP A 173 -14.71 7.01 9.57
C ASP A 173 -14.81 6.51 11.01
N HIS A 174 -14.15 7.22 11.96
CA HIS A 174 -14.14 6.89 13.40
C HIS A 174 -13.95 5.39 13.74
N GLY A 175 -13.08 4.69 12.98
CA GLY A 175 -12.78 3.26 13.18
C GLY A 175 -13.83 2.30 12.62
N ARG A 176 -14.81 2.79 11.84
CA ARG A 176 -15.89 2.00 11.26
C ARG A 176 -15.89 2.12 9.73
N ILE A 177 -16.35 1.08 9.05
CA ILE A 177 -16.68 1.17 7.63
C ILE A 177 -18.08 1.74 7.53
N VAL A 178 -18.19 2.97 7.00
CA VAL A 178 -19.48 3.69 6.85
C VAL A 178 -20.09 3.49 5.46
N ALA A 179 -19.28 3.13 4.46
CA ALA A 179 -19.78 2.77 3.14
C ALA A 179 -18.87 1.78 2.41
N HIS A 180 -19.45 0.98 1.51
CA HIS A 180 -18.74 0.17 0.52
C HIS A 180 -19.32 0.43 -0.84
N VAL A 181 -18.47 0.73 -1.82
CA VAL A 181 -18.86 1.14 -3.17
C VAL A 181 -18.04 0.36 -4.20
N ARG A 182 -18.69 -0.11 -5.26
CA ARG A 182 -18.01 -0.65 -6.43
C ARG A 182 -18.07 0.34 -7.58
N LYS A 183 -17.00 0.48 -8.33
CA LYS A 183 -16.92 1.44 -9.43
C LYS A 183 -18.00 1.20 -10.48
N GLU A 184 -18.32 -0.06 -10.76
CA GLU A 184 -19.38 -0.46 -11.69
C GLU A 184 -20.81 -0.09 -11.22
N GLU A 185 -21.00 0.16 -9.94
CA GLU A 185 -22.28 0.52 -9.34
C GLU A 185 -22.51 2.05 -9.32
N LEU A 186 -21.46 2.83 -9.60
CA LEU A 186 -21.55 4.28 -9.72
C LEU A 186 -22.29 4.65 -11.02
N LYS A 187 -23.54 5.05 -10.91
CA LYS A 187 -24.33 5.52 -12.08
C LYS A 187 -23.85 6.91 -12.50
N ASP A 188 -24.31 7.94 -11.77
CA ASP A 188 -24.03 9.35 -12.08
C ASP A 188 -23.27 10.07 -10.95
N LYS A 189 -22.89 9.33 -9.87
CA LYS A 189 -22.20 9.89 -8.72
C LYS A 189 -20.71 9.62 -8.79
N SER A 190 -19.89 10.58 -8.38
CA SER A 190 -18.46 10.38 -8.17
C SER A 190 -18.20 9.73 -6.81
N ILE A 191 -17.05 9.04 -6.67
CA ILE A 191 -16.62 8.54 -5.36
C ILE A 191 -16.46 9.66 -4.34
N LYS A 192 -16.15 10.88 -4.81
CA LYS A 192 -16.00 12.08 -3.99
C LYS A 192 -17.32 12.51 -3.36
N GLU A 193 -18.40 12.52 -4.12
CA GLU A 193 -19.74 12.82 -3.60
C GLU A 193 -20.19 11.80 -2.56
N ILE A 194 -19.94 10.50 -2.81
CA ILE A 194 -20.28 9.44 -1.85
C ILE A 194 -19.45 9.57 -0.58
N PHE A 195 -18.16 9.88 -0.72
CA PHE A 195 -17.27 10.08 0.41
C PHE A 195 -17.78 11.18 1.35
N PHE A 196 -18.06 12.38 0.81
CA PHE A 196 -18.55 13.49 1.62
C PHE A 196 -19.91 13.20 2.25
N ALA A 197 -20.84 12.62 1.49
CA ALA A 197 -22.14 12.25 2.03
C ALA A 197 -22.07 11.19 3.16
N SER A 198 -21.04 10.31 3.11
CA SER A 198 -20.86 9.27 4.12
C SER A 198 -20.17 9.76 5.39
N VAL A 199 -19.29 10.75 5.29
CA VAL A 199 -18.56 11.32 6.43
C VAL A 199 -19.34 12.41 7.11
N GLU A 200 -20.04 13.29 6.35
CA GLU A 200 -20.89 14.36 6.91
C GLU A 200 -22.17 13.83 7.59
N GLY A 201 -22.66 12.64 7.15
CA GLY A 201 -23.84 12.00 7.74
C GLY A 201 -23.65 11.55 9.19
N ASP A 202 -22.45 11.16 9.56
CA ASP A 202 -22.12 10.67 10.93
C ASP A 202 -21.98 11.82 11.95
N GLU A 203 -21.71 13.06 11.52
CA GLU A 203 -21.63 14.21 12.44
C GLU A 203 -23.00 14.59 13.04
N HIS A 204 -24.11 14.23 12.38
CA HIS A 204 -25.46 14.53 12.85
C HIS A 204 -26.04 13.47 13.81
N GLU A 205 -25.51 12.26 13.87
CA GLU A 205 -26.01 11.22 14.78
C GLU A 205 -25.36 11.25 16.18
N HIS A 206 -24.27 11.98 16.37
CA HIS A 206 -23.56 12.06 17.67
C HIS A 206 -23.85 13.34 18.47
N THR A 207 -24.83 14.16 18.08
CA THR A 207 -25.22 15.37 18.79
C THR A 207 -26.64 15.25 19.37
N VAL A 208 -26.94 14.18 20.09
CA VAL A 208 -28.16 14.07 20.94
C VAL A 208 -27.75 13.52 22.30
#